data_94f75a909b7bdbe633a856e7c2fcb28f
#
_entry.id   94f75a909b7bdbe633a856e7c2fcb28f
#
_cell.length_a   1.000
_cell.length_b   1.000
_cell.length_c   1.000
_cell.angle_alpha   90.00
_cell.angle_beta   90.00
_cell.angle_gamma   90.00
#
_symmetry.space_group_name_H-M   'P 1'
#
loop_
_entity.id
_entity.type
_entity.pdbx_description
1 polymer ?
#
loop_
_entity_poly.entity_id
_entity_poly.type
_entity_poly.pdbx_seq_one_letter_code
_entity_poly.pdbx_strand_id
1 'polypeptide(L)'
;MNGIRALIFDTFGTLVDWRGGMIAHLSSWGDARGIRADWPTLVDAWRMDYPPSLDRVRRGERAWANLDVLHRESFERLAPKFGVPAQDDEGLNTLARFWHELPAWPDVVGGLYRLKPRYMIAPLSNGHVALLISMSKNPRKLIVAQTIPPHRKPPK
;
A
#
# COMPACT_ATOMS: atom_id res chain seq x y z
N MET A 1 -29.72 -14.56 19.18
CA MET A 1 -28.43 -14.91 18.57
C MET A 1 -27.80 -13.64 18.03
N ASN A 2 -26.65 -13.21 18.60
CA ASN A 2 -25.93 -12.06 18.08
C ASN A 2 -25.21 -12.51 16.77
N GLY A 3 -25.82 -12.22 15.63
CA GLY A 3 -25.22 -12.51 14.33
C GLY A 3 -24.03 -11.60 14.01
N ILE A 4 -23.15 -12.01 13.08
CA ILE A 4 -22.06 -11.18 12.55
C ILE A 4 -22.66 -9.92 11.95
N ARG A 5 -22.15 -8.74 12.34
CA ARG A 5 -22.61 -7.42 11.88
C ARG A 5 -21.56 -6.67 11.07
N ALA A 6 -20.27 -7.01 11.24
CA ALA A 6 -19.15 -6.37 10.55
C ALA A 6 -18.17 -7.41 10.04
N LEU A 7 -17.56 -7.09 8.89
CA LEU A 7 -16.48 -7.85 8.28
C LEU A 7 -15.26 -6.94 8.16
N ILE A 8 -14.12 -7.44 8.58
CA ILE A 8 -12.85 -6.73 8.56
C ILE A 8 -11.93 -7.45 7.58
N PHE A 9 -11.34 -6.70 6.67
CA PHE A 9 -10.47 -7.26 5.64
C PHE A 9 -9.06 -6.67 5.73
N ASP A 10 -8.03 -7.51 5.67
CA ASP A 10 -6.71 -7.06 5.28
C ASP A 10 -6.75 -6.51 3.84
N THR A 11 -5.79 -5.65 3.49
CA THR A 11 -5.80 -4.95 2.21
C THR A 11 -4.78 -5.50 1.23
N PHE A 12 -3.50 -5.49 1.62
CA PHE A 12 -2.41 -5.77 0.68
C PHE A 12 -2.18 -7.28 0.50
N GLY A 13 -2.55 -7.82 -0.66
CA GLY A 13 -2.51 -9.24 -0.97
C GLY A 13 -3.86 -9.94 -0.76
N THR A 14 -4.75 -9.35 0.06
CA THR A 14 -6.12 -9.87 0.28
C THR A 14 -7.12 -9.21 -0.67
N LEU A 15 -7.15 -7.90 -0.71
CA LEU A 15 -8.09 -7.13 -1.55
C LEU A 15 -7.43 -6.58 -2.82
N VAL A 16 -6.14 -6.33 -2.80
CA VAL A 16 -5.39 -5.80 -3.94
C VAL A 16 -4.20 -6.67 -4.30
N ASP A 17 -3.94 -6.80 -5.61
CA ASP A 17 -2.72 -7.39 -6.14
C ASP A 17 -1.57 -6.38 -6.04
N TRP A 18 -0.95 -6.31 -4.86
CA TRP A 18 0.15 -5.39 -4.64
C TRP A 18 1.37 -5.71 -5.52
N ARG A 19 1.69 -7.02 -5.70
CA ARG A 19 2.89 -7.45 -6.42
C ARG A 19 2.76 -7.19 -7.91
N GLY A 20 1.72 -7.73 -8.54
CA GLY A 20 1.47 -7.54 -9.97
C GLY A 20 1.25 -6.08 -10.33
N GLY A 21 0.49 -5.35 -9.51
CA GLY A 21 0.26 -3.92 -9.68
C GLY A 21 1.54 -3.10 -9.63
N MET A 22 2.42 -3.32 -8.64
CA MET A 22 3.70 -2.61 -8.54
C MET A 22 4.65 -2.94 -9.69
N ILE A 23 4.74 -4.22 -10.09
CA ILE A 23 5.55 -4.62 -11.25
C ILE A 23 5.06 -3.91 -12.50
N ALA A 24 3.76 -3.87 -12.76
CA ALA A 24 3.18 -3.20 -13.92
C ALA A 24 3.47 -1.69 -13.92
N HIS A 25 3.30 -1.02 -12.78
CA HIS A 25 3.60 0.41 -12.63
C HIS A 25 5.07 0.71 -12.89
N LEU A 26 5.99 -0.04 -12.26
CA LEU A 26 7.43 0.18 -12.43
C LEU A 26 7.90 -0.16 -13.84
N SER A 27 7.38 -1.22 -14.47
CA SER A 27 7.71 -1.56 -15.86
C SER A 27 7.30 -0.43 -16.80
N SER A 28 6.04 0.04 -16.70
CA SER A 28 5.56 1.15 -17.53
C SER A 28 6.31 2.46 -17.28
N TRP A 29 6.64 2.76 -16.02
CA TRP A 29 7.44 3.92 -15.66
C TRP A 29 8.88 3.85 -16.21
N GLY A 30 9.49 2.65 -16.14
CA GLY A 30 10.82 2.39 -16.65
C GLY A 30 10.87 2.46 -18.18
N ASP A 31 9.92 1.83 -18.86
CA ASP A 31 9.83 1.84 -20.34
C ASP A 31 9.73 3.27 -20.87
N ALA A 32 8.91 4.12 -20.23
CA ALA A 32 8.77 5.53 -20.59
C ALA A 32 10.06 6.35 -20.43
N ARG A 33 11.05 5.83 -19.71
CA ARG A 33 12.35 6.49 -19.42
C ARG A 33 13.57 5.74 -19.99
N GLY A 34 13.34 4.64 -20.70
CA GLY A 34 14.40 3.79 -21.22
C GLY A 34 15.18 3.05 -20.11
N ILE A 35 14.60 2.92 -18.91
CA ILE A 35 15.21 2.21 -17.79
C ILE A 35 14.76 0.76 -17.80
N ARG A 36 15.74 -0.16 -17.80
CA ARG A 36 15.50 -1.60 -17.71
C ARG A 36 16.06 -2.12 -16.39
N ALA A 37 15.25 -2.83 -15.63
CA ALA A 37 15.65 -3.46 -14.37
C ALA A 37 14.86 -4.76 -14.16
N ASP A 38 15.33 -5.59 -13.24
CA ASP A 38 14.55 -6.72 -12.75
C ASP A 38 13.46 -6.20 -11.76
N TRP A 39 12.36 -5.72 -12.36
CA TRP A 39 11.26 -5.14 -11.61
C TRP A 39 10.64 -6.11 -10.61
N PRO A 40 10.41 -7.39 -10.94
CA PRO A 40 9.92 -8.37 -9.97
C PRO A 40 10.80 -8.47 -8.72
N THR A 41 12.11 -8.62 -8.90
CA THR A 41 13.05 -8.74 -7.77
C THR A 41 13.16 -7.43 -6.99
N LEU A 42 13.15 -6.27 -7.65
CA LEU A 42 13.11 -4.97 -6.96
C LEU A 42 11.83 -4.80 -6.13
N VAL A 43 10.66 -5.15 -6.66
CA VAL A 43 9.37 -5.07 -5.95
C VAL A 43 9.36 -5.99 -4.73
N ASP A 44 9.87 -7.20 -4.86
CA ASP A 44 9.97 -8.15 -3.74
C ASP A 44 10.92 -7.62 -2.66
N ALA A 45 12.09 -7.09 -3.05
CA ALA A 45 13.03 -6.47 -2.11
C ALA A 45 12.42 -5.24 -1.42
N TRP A 46 11.68 -4.41 -2.16
CA TRP A 46 10.99 -3.25 -1.61
C TRP A 46 9.92 -3.64 -0.59
N ARG A 47 9.16 -4.68 -0.89
CA ARG A 47 8.17 -5.23 0.04
C ARG A 47 8.81 -5.83 1.29
N MET A 48 9.94 -6.53 1.15
CA MET A 48 10.66 -7.11 2.28
C MET A 48 11.31 -6.08 3.21
N ASP A 49 11.61 -4.87 2.70
CA ASP A 49 12.14 -3.77 3.52
C ASP A 49 11.07 -3.08 4.39
N TYR A 50 9.79 -3.29 4.09
CA TYR A 50 8.68 -2.68 4.78
C TYR A 50 8.56 -3.07 6.28
N PRO A 51 8.59 -4.38 6.68
CA PRO A 51 8.47 -4.73 8.09
C PRO A 51 9.56 -4.13 8.97
N PRO A 52 10.86 -4.22 8.64
CA PRO A 52 11.90 -3.62 9.47
C PRO A 52 11.82 -2.09 9.51
N SER A 53 11.41 -1.42 8.43
CA SER A 53 11.21 0.02 8.41
C SER A 53 10.08 0.46 9.35
N LEU A 54 8.98 -0.27 9.37
CA LEU A 54 7.87 -0.03 10.27
C LEU A 54 8.23 -0.33 11.74
N ASP A 55 9.00 -1.38 11.99
CA ASP A 55 9.43 -1.75 13.34
C ASP A 55 10.34 -0.71 13.97
N ARG A 56 11.18 -0.02 13.20
CA ARG A 56 11.97 1.12 13.71
C ARG A 56 11.08 2.24 14.24
N VAL A 57 9.95 2.51 13.57
CA VAL A 57 8.95 3.47 14.06
C VAL A 57 8.29 2.95 15.34
N ARG A 58 7.87 1.68 15.37
CA ARG A 58 7.19 1.07 16.52
C ARG A 58 8.06 1.04 17.76
N ARG A 59 9.37 0.79 17.60
CA ARG A 59 10.34 0.77 18.71
C ARG A 59 10.83 2.16 19.13
N GLY A 60 10.41 3.20 18.43
CA GLY A 60 10.85 4.57 18.73
C GLY A 60 12.30 4.86 18.31
N GLU A 61 12.88 4.03 17.45
CA GLU A 61 14.22 4.22 16.90
C GLU A 61 14.27 5.34 15.86
N ARG A 62 13.11 5.78 15.40
CA ARG A 62 12.92 6.97 14.57
C ARG A 62 11.59 7.64 14.89
N ALA A 63 11.47 8.91 14.53
CA ALA A 63 10.21 9.65 14.60
C ALA A 63 9.13 8.97 13.75
N TRP A 64 7.87 9.19 14.11
CA TRP A 64 6.74 8.68 13.34
C TRP A 64 6.81 9.14 11.88
N ALA A 65 6.56 8.19 10.98
CA ALA A 65 6.47 8.43 9.55
C ALA A 65 5.32 7.59 8.99
N ASN A 66 4.61 8.14 7.99
CA ASN A 66 3.60 7.39 7.25
C ASN A 66 4.26 6.45 6.23
N LEU A 67 3.46 5.59 5.59
CA LEU A 67 4.00 4.61 4.64
C LEU A 67 4.60 5.25 3.39
N ASP A 68 4.11 6.39 2.94
CA ASP A 68 4.66 7.06 1.75
C ASP A 68 6.12 7.46 1.99
N VAL A 69 6.41 8.01 3.16
CA VAL A 69 7.79 8.34 3.57
C VAL A 69 8.65 7.08 3.65
N LEU A 70 8.15 6.02 4.29
CA LEU A 70 8.91 4.77 4.43
C LEU A 70 9.15 4.10 3.07
N HIS A 71 8.17 4.08 2.18
CA HIS A 71 8.31 3.54 0.83
C HIS A 71 9.28 4.35 -0.01
N ARG A 72 9.20 5.68 0.06
CA ARG A 72 10.14 6.56 -0.63
C ARG A 72 11.58 6.30 -0.21
N GLU A 73 11.88 6.35 1.08
CA GLU A 73 13.22 6.11 1.64
C GLU A 73 13.75 4.71 1.29
N SER A 74 12.86 3.72 1.31
CA SER A 74 13.19 2.35 0.95
C SER A 74 13.54 2.23 -0.52
N PHE A 75 12.75 2.84 -1.41
CA PHE A 75 13.01 2.83 -2.85
C PHE A 75 14.33 3.53 -3.16
N GLU A 76 14.57 4.73 -2.63
CA GLU A 76 15.80 5.49 -2.81
C GLU A 76 17.05 4.67 -2.47
N ARG A 77 16.99 3.88 -1.41
CA ARG A 77 18.09 3.02 -0.97
C ARG A 77 18.27 1.75 -1.82
N LEU A 78 17.16 1.17 -2.30
CA LEU A 78 17.18 -0.11 -3.00
C LEU A 78 17.41 0.05 -4.50
N ALA A 79 16.78 1.03 -5.14
CA ALA A 79 16.73 1.18 -6.60
C ALA A 79 18.12 1.16 -7.27
N PRO A 80 19.17 1.81 -6.73
CA PRO A 80 20.52 1.75 -7.34
C PRO A 80 21.11 0.34 -7.40
N LYS A 81 20.74 -0.55 -6.47
CA LYS A 81 21.20 -1.94 -6.45
C LYS A 81 20.65 -2.78 -7.60
N PHE A 82 19.58 -2.30 -8.23
CA PHE A 82 18.90 -2.91 -9.37
C PHE A 82 19.15 -2.15 -10.68
N GLY A 83 20.14 -1.24 -10.70
CA GLY A 83 20.47 -0.46 -11.89
C GLY A 83 19.49 0.67 -12.20
N VAL A 84 18.61 1.01 -11.28
CA VAL A 84 17.69 2.16 -11.43
C VAL A 84 18.42 3.42 -10.97
N PRO A 85 18.55 4.45 -11.84
CA PRO A 85 19.22 5.70 -11.51
C PRO A 85 18.56 6.40 -10.31
N ALA A 86 19.33 7.20 -9.59
CA ALA A 86 18.79 8.07 -8.54
C ALA A 86 17.69 8.98 -9.10
N GLN A 87 16.64 9.15 -8.33
CA GLN A 87 15.51 10.02 -8.67
C GLN A 87 15.53 11.26 -7.78
N ASP A 88 15.01 12.36 -8.32
CA ASP A 88 14.73 13.56 -7.53
C ASP A 88 13.51 13.37 -6.62
N ASP A 89 13.20 14.38 -5.83
CA ASP A 89 12.09 14.36 -4.87
C ASP A 89 10.73 14.11 -5.53
N GLU A 90 10.50 14.66 -6.73
CA GLU A 90 9.26 14.48 -7.47
C GLU A 90 9.14 13.04 -8.00
N GLY A 91 10.22 12.51 -8.54
CA GLY A 91 10.31 11.12 -9.00
C GLY A 91 10.07 10.12 -7.86
N LEU A 92 10.72 10.32 -6.71
CA LEU A 92 10.54 9.47 -5.53
C LEU A 92 9.10 9.52 -4.99
N ASN A 93 8.48 10.71 -4.97
CA ASN A 93 7.09 10.86 -4.55
C ASN A 93 6.13 10.18 -5.54
N THR A 94 6.41 10.25 -6.84
CA THR A 94 5.63 9.56 -7.87
C THR A 94 5.68 8.05 -7.68
N LEU A 95 6.87 7.50 -7.46
CA LEU A 95 7.08 6.06 -7.26
C LEU A 95 6.39 5.57 -5.97
N ALA A 96 6.48 6.33 -4.88
CA ALA A 96 5.76 6.00 -3.64
C ALA A 96 4.23 6.00 -3.84
N ARG A 97 3.69 6.85 -4.72
CA ARG A 97 2.26 6.89 -5.03
C ARG A 97 1.73 5.68 -5.78
N PHE A 98 2.58 4.88 -6.44
CA PHE A 98 2.12 3.63 -7.07
C PHE A 98 1.46 2.68 -6.06
N TRP A 99 1.85 2.73 -4.78
CA TRP A 99 1.17 1.99 -3.71
C TRP A 99 -0.28 2.42 -3.50
N HIS A 100 -0.68 3.62 -3.93
CA HIS A 100 -2.05 4.13 -3.87
C HIS A 100 -2.92 3.67 -5.04
N GLU A 101 -2.31 3.10 -6.08
CA GLU A 101 -2.96 2.81 -7.37
C GLU A 101 -3.05 1.32 -7.69
N LEU A 102 -2.86 0.48 -6.69
CA LEU A 102 -2.87 -0.97 -6.83
C LEU A 102 -4.23 -1.48 -7.31
N PRO A 103 -4.26 -2.44 -8.27
CA PRO A 103 -5.50 -3.03 -8.73
C PRO A 103 -6.11 -3.95 -7.67
N ALA A 104 -7.42 -3.93 -7.54
CA ALA A 104 -8.13 -4.96 -6.79
C ALA A 104 -8.07 -6.30 -7.53
N TRP A 105 -8.12 -7.41 -6.80
CA TRP A 105 -8.34 -8.70 -7.41
C TRP A 105 -9.68 -8.72 -8.17
N PRO A 106 -9.83 -9.52 -9.24
CA PRO A 106 -11.02 -9.46 -10.11
C PRO A 106 -12.35 -9.70 -9.40
N ASP A 107 -12.36 -10.50 -8.35
CA ASP A 107 -13.55 -10.89 -7.58
C ASP A 107 -13.91 -9.91 -6.45
N VAL A 108 -12.96 -9.07 -6.03
CA VAL A 108 -13.08 -8.24 -4.81
C VAL A 108 -14.19 -7.21 -4.93
N VAL A 109 -14.21 -6.42 -6.00
CA VAL A 109 -15.19 -5.34 -6.13
C VAL A 109 -16.61 -5.92 -6.12
N GLY A 110 -16.86 -6.96 -6.92
CA GLY A 110 -18.16 -7.66 -6.94
C GLY A 110 -18.49 -8.33 -5.62
N GLY A 111 -17.50 -8.92 -4.94
CA GLY A 111 -17.65 -9.53 -3.62
C GLY A 111 -18.08 -8.52 -2.56
N LEU A 112 -17.38 -7.39 -2.46
CA LEU A 112 -17.69 -6.34 -1.50
C LEU A 112 -19.07 -5.70 -1.76
N TYR A 113 -19.46 -5.50 -3.02
CA TYR A 113 -20.80 -5.03 -3.35
C TYR A 113 -21.91 -5.97 -2.86
N ARG A 114 -21.72 -7.29 -2.96
CA ARG A 114 -22.69 -8.27 -2.44
C ARG A 114 -22.76 -8.32 -0.91
N LEU A 115 -21.65 -8.02 -0.22
CA LEU A 115 -21.57 -8.05 1.24
C LEU A 115 -22.08 -6.76 1.89
N LYS A 116 -21.86 -5.61 1.26
CA LYS A 116 -22.16 -4.27 1.80
C LYS A 116 -23.63 -4.08 2.27
N PRO A 117 -24.67 -4.63 1.61
CA PRO A 117 -26.05 -4.47 2.11
C PRO A 117 -26.35 -5.21 3.42
N ARG A 118 -25.52 -6.19 3.78
CA ARG A 118 -25.75 -7.05 4.96
C ARG A 118 -24.80 -6.79 6.12
N TYR A 119 -23.60 -6.23 5.83
CA TYR A 119 -22.52 -6.08 6.78
C TYR A 119 -21.88 -4.70 6.69
N MET A 120 -21.44 -4.19 7.83
CA MET A 120 -20.44 -3.12 7.85
C MET A 120 -19.11 -3.69 7.33
N ILE A 121 -18.47 -3.00 6.41
CA ILE A 121 -17.19 -3.43 5.82
C ILE A 121 -16.13 -2.41 6.20
N ALA A 122 -15.03 -2.87 6.78
CA ALA A 122 -13.91 -2.02 7.14
C ALA A 122 -12.56 -2.68 6.77
N PRO A 123 -11.54 -1.90 6.39
CA PRO A 123 -10.18 -2.41 6.26
C PRO A 123 -9.55 -2.55 7.64
N LEU A 124 -8.73 -3.56 7.80
CA LEU A 124 -7.73 -3.68 8.85
C LEU A 124 -6.36 -3.71 8.17
N SER A 125 -5.70 -2.57 8.13
CA SER A 125 -4.48 -2.39 7.35
C SER A 125 -3.49 -1.49 8.06
N ASN A 126 -2.20 -1.70 7.82
CA ASN A 126 -1.14 -0.75 8.18
C ASN A 126 -1.11 0.48 7.26
N GLY A 127 -1.90 0.48 6.17
CA GLY A 127 -2.04 1.62 5.29
C GLY A 127 -2.55 2.86 6.04
N HIS A 128 -1.92 4.00 5.83
CA HIS A 128 -2.41 5.25 6.40
C HIS A 128 -3.67 5.74 5.67
N VAL A 129 -4.43 6.63 6.30
CA VAL A 129 -5.76 7.05 5.84
C VAL A 129 -5.76 7.53 4.38
N ALA A 130 -4.81 8.37 3.99
CA ALA A 130 -4.74 8.92 2.63
C ALA A 130 -4.53 7.83 1.57
N LEU A 131 -3.69 6.83 1.86
CA LEU A 131 -3.47 5.67 1.00
C LEU A 131 -4.76 4.87 0.80
N LEU A 132 -5.46 4.53 1.89
CA LEU A 132 -6.70 3.76 1.83
C LEU A 132 -7.83 4.53 1.12
N ILE A 133 -7.93 5.85 1.34
CA ILE A 133 -8.88 6.71 0.63
C ILE A 133 -8.56 6.75 -0.87
N SER A 134 -7.30 6.89 -1.27
CA SER A 134 -6.92 6.89 -2.68
C SER A 134 -7.31 5.60 -3.38
N MET A 135 -7.11 4.45 -2.74
CA MET A 135 -7.54 3.15 -3.24
C MET A 135 -9.07 3.07 -3.39
N SER A 136 -9.83 3.77 -2.55
CA SER A 136 -11.30 3.73 -2.57
C SER A 136 -11.95 4.64 -3.63
N LYS A 137 -11.25 5.69 -4.09
CA LYS A 137 -11.79 6.68 -5.02
C LYS A 137 -11.99 6.19 -6.45
N ASN A 138 -11.34 5.11 -6.83
CA ASN A 138 -11.52 4.55 -8.16
C ASN A 138 -12.73 3.59 -8.15
N PRO A 139 -13.80 3.82 -8.94
CA PRO A 139 -14.98 2.96 -8.95
C PRO A 139 -14.72 1.52 -9.43
N ARG A 140 -13.55 1.28 -10.03
CA ARG A 140 -13.03 -0.07 -10.34
C ARG A 140 -12.07 -0.58 -9.26
N LYS A 141 -11.84 0.18 -8.18
CA LYS A 141 -10.98 -0.14 -7.04
C LYS A 141 -11.81 -0.13 -5.76
N LEU A 142 -11.20 -0.60 -4.72
CA LEU A 142 -11.76 -0.90 -3.42
C LEU A 142 -12.65 0.19 -2.82
N ILE A 143 -13.89 -0.14 -2.44
CA ILE A 143 -14.72 0.72 -1.58
C ILE A 143 -14.38 0.38 -0.13
N VAL A 144 -13.55 1.18 0.48
CA VAL A 144 -13.23 1.09 1.90
C VAL A 144 -13.85 2.27 2.62
N ALA A 145 -14.83 2.01 3.44
CA ALA A 145 -15.39 3.00 4.35
C ALA A 145 -15.02 2.61 5.79
N GLN A 146 -14.42 3.53 6.47
CA GLN A 146 -14.03 3.58 7.89
C GLN A 146 -12.66 3.01 8.25
N THR A 147 -11.74 3.92 8.52
CA THR A 147 -10.50 3.69 9.23
C THR A 147 -10.74 3.61 10.72
N ILE A 148 -10.15 2.60 11.36
CA ILE A 148 -10.05 2.56 12.82
C ILE A 148 -9.03 3.64 13.23
N PRO A 149 -9.39 4.60 14.08
CA PRO A 149 -8.44 5.61 14.54
C PRO A 149 -7.27 4.95 15.29
N PRO A 150 -6.05 5.52 15.19
CA PRO A 150 -4.92 5.00 15.94
C PRO A 150 -5.23 4.96 17.43
N HIS A 151 -4.90 3.85 18.10
CA HIS A 151 -5.04 3.70 19.54
C HIS A 151 -4.39 4.89 20.25
N ARG A 152 -5.21 5.74 20.90
CA ARG A 152 -4.69 6.66 21.90
C ARG A 152 -4.10 5.81 23.03
N LYS A 153 -2.81 5.98 23.33
CA LYS A 153 -2.25 5.47 24.58
C LYS A 153 -3.11 6.04 25.73
N PRO A 154 -3.49 5.23 26.73
CA PRO A 154 -4.12 5.76 27.92
C PRO A 154 -3.19 6.81 28.55
N PRO A 155 -3.71 7.88 29.16
CA PRO A 155 -2.92 8.82 29.92
C PRO A 155 -2.20 8.07 31.05
N LYS A 156 -0.93 8.46 31.30
CA LYS A 156 -0.16 7.95 32.43
C LYS A 156 -0.79 8.42 33.73
#